data_ee4472e5ab93d9356322a02cc8ff1f33
#
_entry.id   ee4472e5ab93d9356322a02cc8ff1f33
#
_cell.length_a   1.000
_cell.length_b   1.000
_cell.length_c   1.000
_cell.angle_alpha   90.00
_cell.angle_beta   90.00
_cell.angle_gamma   90.00
#
_symmetry.space_group_name_H-M   'P 1'
#
loop_
_entity.id
_entity.type
_entity.pdbx_description
1 polymer ?
#
loop_
_entity_poly.entity_id
_entity_poly.type
_entity_poly.pdbx_seq_one_letter_code
_entity_poly.pdbx_strand_id
1 'polypeptide(L)'
;MRTPLLLILALASCALAAVFGATVLTVRIEQQAIDQTLRAHEEYVLGSLRSTIETNLTLGLALEQNSGLQRLIEREKSGMPDIRDISIYGARGQVLYSTDLGKRGGAIPAGWIQESRDNGTWCVNDPHVRRCGAVLQDELGRTVGGLILVVPHTAQAYSLQAWLARGLPTLALAVLAVLVAGLGAIWLARRRLRPFLWAGMILKGEAPALDDRDPLVAAARRASERHLANLQALGRQRQQMKELDHAD
;
A
#
# COMPACT_ATOMS: atom_id res chain seq x y z
N MET A 1 25.02 5.90 28.62
CA MET A 1 24.26 4.73 28.09
C MET A 1 22.91 5.05 27.40
N ARG A 2 22.36 6.27 27.55
CA ARG A 2 21.07 6.70 26.96
C ARG A 2 21.16 7.03 25.45
N THR A 3 22.27 7.56 24.96
CA THR A 3 22.46 8.01 23.57
C THR A 3 22.39 6.90 22.50
N PRO A 4 23.00 5.71 22.66
CA PRO A 4 22.88 4.65 21.65
C PRO A 4 21.47 4.05 21.57
N LEU A 5 20.73 4.04 22.68
CA LEU A 5 19.34 3.55 22.70
C LEU A 5 18.42 4.49 21.93
N LEU A 6 18.59 5.80 22.07
CA LEU A 6 17.81 6.82 21.34
C LEU A 6 18.07 6.76 19.82
N LEU A 7 19.32 6.53 19.41
CA LEU A 7 19.68 6.35 17.99
C LEU A 7 19.03 5.10 17.39
N ILE A 8 19.02 3.99 18.10
CA ILE A 8 18.37 2.74 17.64
C ILE A 8 16.86 2.93 17.52
N LEU A 9 16.22 3.60 18.50
CA LEU A 9 14.80 3.91 18.46
C LEU A 9 14.45 4.85 17.32
N ALA A 10 15.26 5.87 17.05
CA ALA A 10 15.06 6.79 15.94
C ALA A 10 15.19 6.09 14.57
N LEU A 11 16.18 5.23 14.39
CA LEU A 11 16.34 4.43 13.17
C LEU A 11 15.19 3.44 12.96
N ALA A 12 14.75 2.78 14.05
CA ALA A 12 13.61 1.85 13.98
C ALA A 12 12.30 2.57 13.63
N SER A 13 12.05 3.76 14.20
CA SER A 13 10.86 4.55 13.87
C SER A 13 10.89 5.07 12.44
N CYS A 14 12.04 5.47 11.92
CA CYS A 14 12.21 5.90 10.54
C CYS A 14 11.99 4.74 9.55
N ALA A 15 12.50 3.54 9.86
CA ALA A 15 12.30 2.34 9.05
C ALA A 15 10.81 1.92 9.03
N LEU A 16 10.12 1.96 10.17
CA LEU A 16 8.69 1.68 10.26
C LEU A 16 7.86 2.70 9.45
N ALA A 17 8.18 3.98 9.55
CA ALA A 17 7.51 5.03 8.79
C ALA A 17 7.71 4.86 7.27
N ALA A 18 8.92 4.48 6.84
CA ALA A 18 9.22 4.22 5.44
C ALA A 18 8.45 3.01 4.88
N VAL A 19 8.37 1.91 5.64
CA VAL A 19 7.60 0.72 5.26
C VAL A 19 6.10 1.04 5.20
N PHE A 20 5.59 1.78 6.18
CA PHE A 20 4.18 2.20 6.18
C PHE A 20 3.87 3.11 4.99
N GLY A 21 4.72 4.09 4.71
CA GLY A 21 4.58 4.97 3.54
C GLY A 21 4.60 4.20 2.21
N ALA A 22 5.52 3.24 2.07
CA ALA A 22 5.61 2.40 0.89
C ALA A 22 4.35 1.53 0.70
N THR A 23 3.82 0.92 1.76
CA THR A 23 2.60 0.09 1.67
C THR A 23 1.37 0.93 1.28
N VAL A 24 1.20 2.12 1.85
CA VAL A 24 0.11 3.04 1.48
C VAL A 24 0.22 3.46 0.01
N LEU A 25 1.43 3.77 -0.45
CA LEU A 25 1.67 4.18 -1.84
C LEU A 25 1.35 3.05 -2.83
N THR A 26 1.79 1.82 -2.53
CA THR A 26 1.52 0.64 -3.38
C THR A 26 0.02 0.39 -3.52
N VAL A 27 -0.74 0.45 -2.42
CA VAL A 27 -2.20 0.28 -2.43
C VAL A 27 -2.88 1.37 -3.29
N ARG A 28 -2.41 2.62 -3.23
CA ARG A 28 -2.95 3.72 -4.04
C ARG A 28 -2.71 3.50 -5.53
N ILE A 29 -1.51 3.04 -5.91
CA ILE A 29 -1.15 2.79 -7.31
C ILE A 29 -1.99 1.63 -7.88
N GLU A 30 -2.16 0.54 -7.12
CA GLU A 30 -2.99 -0.60 -7.53
C GLU A 30 -4.45 -0.19 -7.73
N GLN A 31 -5.02 0.63 -6.84
CA GLN A 31 -6.38 1.13 -6.99
C GLN A 31 -6.56 1.94 -8.28
N GLN A 32 -5.63 2.85 -8.56
CA GLN A 32 -5.69 3.66 -9.78
C GLN A 32 -5.58 2.81 -11.05
N ALA A 33 -4.71 1.79 -11.07
CA ALA A 33 -4.54 0.89 -12.20
C ALA A 33 -5.80 0.06 -12.47
N ILE A 34 -6.43 -0.48 -11.42
CA ILE A 34 -7.67 -1.25 -11.52
C ILE A 34 -8.80 -0.36 -12.05
N ASP A 35 -8.97 0.84 -11.49
CA ASP A 35 -10.01 1.77 -11.93
C ASP A 35 -9.83 2.20 -13.40
N GLN A 36 -8.60 2.42 -13.85
CA GLN A 36 -8.31 2.74 -15.25
C GLN A 36 -8.63 1.57 -16.18
N THR A 37 -8.26 0.35 -15.79
CA THR A 37 -8.52 -0.84 -16.58
C THR A 37 -10.02 -1.11 -16.70
N LEU A 38 -10.77 -0.97 -15.62
CA LEU A 38 -12.23 -1.11 -15.62
C LEU A 38 -12.89 -0.07 -16.51
N ARG A 39 -12.47 1.20 -16.43
CA ARG A 39 -12.99 2.28 -17.30
C ARG A 39 -12.73 2.00 -18.78
N ALA A 40 -11.51 1.62 -19.11
CA ALA A 40 -11.16 1.30 -20.50
C ALA A 40 -11.98 0.11 -21.02
N HIS A 41 -12.25 -0.87 -20.15
CA HIS A 41 -13.07 -2.03 -20.51
C HIS A 41 -14.54 -1.64 -20.73
N GLU A 42 -15.13 -0.83 -19.84
CA GLU A 42 -16.49 -0.30 -19.98
C GLU A 42 -16.66 0.51 -21.28
N GLU A 43 -15.71 1.40 -21.58
CA GLU A 43 -15.71 2.20 -22.81
C GLU A 43 -15.59 1.33 -24.05
N TYR A 44 -14.74 0.29 -24.02
CA TYR A 44 -14.61 -0.67 -25.12
C TYR A 44 -15.91 -1.41 -25.37
N VAL A 45 -16.56 -1.92 -24.34
CA VAL A 45 -17.83 -2.63 -24.45
C VAL A 45 -18.93 -1.73 -24.98
N LEU A 46 -19.03 -0.52 -24.43
CA LEU A 46 -20.01 0.46 -24.86
C LEU A 46 -19.79 0.81 -26.35
N GLY A 47 -18.55 1.03 -26.78
CA GLY A 47 -18.17 1.31 -28.17
C GLY A 47 -18.46 0.15 -29.09
N SER A 48 -18.13 -1.09 -28.68
CA SER A 48 -18.38 -2.31 -29.46
C SER A 48 -19.88 -2.56 -29.65
N LEU A 49 -20.68 -2.46 -28.58
CA LEU A 49 -22.14 -2.59 -28.64
C LEU A 49 -22.75 -1.50 -29.51
N ARG A 50 -22.32 -0.24 -29.33
CA ARG A 50 -22.78 0.87 -30.18
C ARG A 50 -22.52 0.58 -31.66
N SER A 51 -21.29 0.25 -32.01
CA SER A 51 -20.90 -0.03 -33.40
C SER A 51 -21.69 -1.18 -33.99
N THR A 52 -21.90 -2.25 -33.22
CA THR A 52 -22.70 -3.42 -33.67
C THR A 52 -24.16 -3.04 -33.92
N ILE A 53 -24.76 -2.23 -33.02
CA ILE A 53 -26.15 -1.78 -33.14
C ILE A 53 -26.29 -0.83 -34.34
N GLU A 54 -25.40 0.16 -34.46
CA GLU A 54 -25.40 1.10 -35.61
C GLU A 54 -25.22 0.37 -36.94
N THR A 55 -24.36 -0.65 -37.01
CA THR A 55 -24.23 -1.50 -38.19
C THR A 55 -25.56 -2.21 -38.55
N ASN A 56 -26.30 -2.71 -37.54
CA ASN A 56 -27.62 -3.30 -37.78
C ASN A 56 -28.64 -2.26 -38.28
N LEU A 57 -28.54 -1.01 -37.80
CA LEU A 57 -29.39 0.08 -38.28
C LEU A 57 -29.08 0.46 -39.72
N THR A 58 -27.82 0.44 -40.15
CA THR A 58 -27.41 0.69 -41.57
C THR A 58 -27.90 -0.40 -42.52
N LEU A 59 -28.17 -1.62 -42.02
CA LEU A 59 -28.79 -2.70 -42.78
C LEU A 59 -30.33 -2.55 -42.88
N GLY A 60 -30.90 -1.44 -42.43
CA GLY A 60 -32.33 -1.15 -42.50
C GLY A 60 -33.16 -1.81 -41.41
N LEU A 61 -32.55 -2.40 -40.39
CA LEU A 61 -33.25 -3.03 -39.26
C LEU A 61 -33.62 -1.95 -38.24
N ALA A 62 -34.90 -1.59 -38.20
CA ALA A 62 -35.39 -0.64 -37.20
C ALA A 62 -35.12 -1.12 -35.77
N LEU A 63 -34.76 -0.18 -34.87
CA LEU A 63 -34.37 -0.49 -33.47
C LEU A 63 -35.47 -1.25 -32.74
N GLU A 64 -36.75 -0.91 -32.97
CA GLU A 64 -37.92 -1.53 -32.31
C GLU A 64 -38.22 -2.96 -32.79
N GLN A 65 -37.77 -3.32 -33.99
CA GLN A 65 -38.15 -4.59 -34.64
C GLN A 65 -37.01 -5.62 -34.59
N ASN A 66 -35.84 -5.25 -34.05
CA ASN A 66 -34.67 -6.12 -34.07
C ASN A 66 -34.59 -7.01 -32.82
N SER A 67 -35.28 -8.16 -32.87
CA SER A 67 -35.25 -9.15 -31.76
C SER A 67 -33.83 -9.71 -31.49
N GLY A 68 -32.91 -9.56 -32.43
CA GLY A 68 -31.52 -9.97 -32.26
C GLY A 68 -30.76 -9.14 -31.19
N LEU A 69 -31.19 -7.88 -30.97
CA LEU A 69 -30.56 -7.00 -30.02
C LEU A 69 -30.72 -7.50 -28.56
N GLN A 70 -31.85 -8.10 -28.21
CA GLN A 70 -32.04 -8.71 -26.91
C GLN A 70 -31.00 -9.81 -26.65
N ARG A 71 -30.82 -10.71 -27.61
CA ARG A 71 -29.81 -11.79 -27.50
C ARG A 71 -28.38 -11.25 -27.47
N LEU A 72 -28.12 -10.16 -28.20
CA LEU A 72 -26.83 -9.49 -28.21
C LEU A 72 -26.47 -8.99 -26.80
N ILE A 73 -27.36 -8.18 -26.18
CA ILE A 73 -27.09 -7.64 -24.85
C ILE A 73 -27.02 -8.71 -23.75
N GLU A 74 -27.82 -9.79 -23.88
CA GLU A 74 -27.76 -10.93 -22.93
C GLU A 74 -26.43 -11.69 -23.06
N ARG A 75 -25.92 -11.89 -24.28
CA ARG A 75 -24.62 -12.51 -24.53
C ARG A 75 -23.48 -11.66 -23.92
N GLU A 76 -23.49 -10.37 -24.20
CA GLU A 76 -22.47 -9.45 -23.66
C GLU A 76 -22.50 -9.41 -22.13
N LYS A 77 -23.68 -9.35 -21.52
CA LYS A 77 -23.82 -9.42 -20.07
C LYS A 77 -23.32 -10.74 -19.51
N SER A 78 -23.55 -11.87 -20.20
CA SER A 78 -23.07 -13.19 -19.75
C SER A 78 -21.55 -13.28 -19.72
N GLY A 79 -20.87 -12.57 -20.62
CA GLY A 79 -19.42 -12.47 -20.64
C GLY A 79 -18.84 -11.53 -19.58
N MET A 80 -19.67 -10.72 -18.92
CA MET A 80 -19.25 -9.65 -18.03
C MET A 80 -20.09 -9.63 -16.74
N PRO A 81 -19.71 -10.44 -15.74
CA PRO A 81 -20.47 -10.56 -14.50
C PRO A 81 -20.55 -9.25 -13.71
N ASP A 82 -19.61 -8.35 -13.93
CA ASP A 82 -19.54 -7.04 -13.26
C ASP A 82 -20.57 -6.03 -13.79
N ILE A 83 -21.19 -6.29 -14.95
CA ILE A 83 -22.24 -5.44 -15.50
C ILE A 83 -23.58 -5.85 -14.91
N ARG A 84 -24.23 -4.90 -14.22
CA ARG A 84 -25.52 -5.12 -13.62
C ARG A 84 -26.65 -5.17 -14.66
N ASP A 85 -26.62 -4.23 -15.60
CA ASP A 85 -27.68 -4.09 -16.60
C ASP A 85 -27.15 -3.42 -17.87
N ILE A 86 -27.66 -3.88 -19.01
CA ILE A 86 -27.49 -3.28 -20.33
C ILE A 86 -28.89 -2.99 -20.85
N SER A 87 -29.18 -1.72 -21.15
CA SER A 87 -30.47 -1.30 -21.66
C SER A 87 -30.34 -0.50 -22.95
N ILE A 88 -31.20 -0.77 -23.92
CA ILE A 88 -31.33 -0.01 -25.17
C ILE A 88 -32.67 0.70 -25.15
N TYR A 89 -32.67 2.00 -25.39
CA TYR A 89 -33.88 2.81 -25.45
C TYR A 89 -34.04 3.48 -26.82
N GLY A 90 -35.27 3.71 -27.24
CA GLY A 90 -35.60 4.41 -28.46
C GLY A 90 -35.59 5.94 -28.33
N ALA A 91 -35.81 6.65 -29.43
CA ALA A 91 -35.77 8.10 -29.53
C ALA A 91 -36.69 8.83 -28.51
N ARG A 92 -37.76 8.19 -28.06
CA ARG A 92 -38.70 8.72 -27.08
C ARG A 92 -38.31 8.40 -25.64
N GLY A 93 -37.17 7.74 -25.42
CA GLY A 93 -36.70 7.36 -24.09
C GLY A 93 -37.36 6.12 -23.52
N GLN A 94 -38.12 5.37 -24.32
CA GLN A 94 -38.71 4.11 -23.91
C GLN A 94 -37.68 2.98 -24.00
N VAL A 95 -37.52 2.19 -22.93
CA VAL A 95 -36.62 1.03 -22.90
C VAL A 95 -37.20 -0.07 -23.79
N LEU A 96 -36.52 -0.35 -24.91
CA LEU A 96 -36.91 -1.36 -25.88
C LEU A 96 -36.37 -2.74 -25.47
N TYR A 97 -35.11 -2.80 -25.10
CA TYR A 97 -34.41 -4.00 -24.69
C TYR A 97 -33.64 -3.75 -23.36
N SER A 98 -33.64 -4.73 -22.50
CA SER A 98 -32.90 -4.67 -21.25
C SER A 98 -32.56 -6.07 -20.77
N THR A 99 -31.41 -6.22 -20.16
CA THR A 99 -31.03 -7.45 -19.46
C THR A 99 -31.70 -7.56 -18.09
N ASP A 100 -32.28 -6.46 -17.59
CA ASP A 100 -33.21 -6.44 -16.47
C ASP A 100 -34.65 -6.36 -17.02
N LEU A 101 -35.32 -7.50 -17.04
CA LEU A 101 -36.66 -7.61 -17.59
C LEU A 101 -37.68 -6.66 -16.95
N GLY A 102 -37.46 -6.27 -15.68
CA GLY A 102 -38.34 -5.33 -14.97
C GLY A 102 -38.28 -3.91 -15.53
N LYS A 103 -37.30 -3.55 -16.32
CA LYS A 103 -37.14 -2.21 -16.92
C LYS A 103 -37.72 -2.11 -18.31
N ARG A 104 -37.97 -3.24 -18.97
CA ARG A 104 -38.45 -3.26 -20.34
C ARG A 104 -39.82 -2.59 -20.46
N GLY A 105 -39.97 -1.71 -21.44
CA GLY A 105 -41.21 -0.93 -21.66
C GLY A 105 -41.32 0.31 -20.73
N GLY A 106 -40.44 0.46 -19.75
CA GLY A 106 -40.36 1.65 -18.93
C GLY A 106 -39.74 2.83 -19.64
N ALA A 107 -39.79 4.02 -19.04
CA ALA A 107 -39.13 5.21 -19.56
C ALA A 107 -37.84 5.46 -18.78
N ILE A 108 -36.80 5.89 -19.48
CA ILE A 108 -35.57 6.38 -18.83
C ILE A 108 -35.79 7.80 -18.32
N PRO A 109 -35.10 8.20 -17.21
CA PRO A 109 -35.15 9.57 -16.71
C PRO A 109 -34.77 10.60 -17.79
N ALA A 110 -35.50 11.69 -17.86
CA ALA A 110 -35.27 12.74 -18.88
C ALA A 110 -33.84 13.32 -18.84
N GLY A 111 -33.24 13.42 -17.67
CA GLY A 111 -31.84 13.87 -17.51
C GLY A 111 -30.81 13.00 -18.24
N TRP A 112 -31.06 11.70 -18.34
CA TRP A 112 -30.15 10.79 -19.06
C TRP A 112 -30.21 10.96 -20.56
N ILE A 113 -31.40 11.32 -21.09
CA ILE A 113 -31.56 11.63 -22.52
C ILE A 113 -30.82 12.93 -22.85
N GLN A 114 -30.82 13.90 -21.94
CA GLN A 114 -30.14 15.17 -22.14
C GLN A 114 -28.62 15.03 -22.13
N GLU A 115 -28.06 14.30 -21.15
CA GLU A 115 -26.63 13.95 -21.10
C GLU A 115 -26.18 13.22 -22.35
N SER A 116 -27.00 12.33 -22.87
CA SER A 116 -26.78 11.58 -24.12
C SER A 116 -26.68 12.50 -25.34
N ARG A 117 -27.51 13.55 -25.41
CA ARG A 117 -27.52 14.47 -26.57
C ARG A 117 -26.29 15.34 -26.66
N ASP A 118 -25.76 15.75 -25.51
CA ASP A 118 -24.68 16.74 -25.45
C ASP A 118 -23.31 16.12 -25.70
N ASN A 119 -23.07 14.86 -25.32
CA ASN A 119 -21.73 14.27 -25.25
C ASN A 119 -21.51 13.01 -26.09
N GLY A 120 -22.49 12.52 -26.85
CA GLY A 120 -22.35 11.29 -27.66
C GLY A 120 -22.12 10.01 -26.85
N THR A 121 -21.07 9.98 -26.02
CA THR A 121 -20.77 8.96 -24.98
C THR A 121 -20.57 9.69 -23.66
N TRP A 122 -21.20 9.23 -22.60
CA TRP A 122 -21.18 9.85 -21.29
C TRP A 122 -21.10 8.82 -20.18
N CYS A 123 -20.51 9.19 -19.03
CA CYS A 123 -20.50 8.36 -17.83
C CYS A 123 -20.79 9.24 -16.61
N VAL A 124 -21.72 8.80 -15.77
CA VAL A 124 -22.08 9.45 -14.52
C VAL A 124 -21.84 8.48 -13.36
N ASN A 125 -21.18 8.96 -12.32
CA ASN A 125 -20.93 8.21 -11.11
C ASN A 125 -21.96 8.58 -10.05
N ASP A 126 -22.89 7.68 -9.74
CA ASP A 126 -23.75 7.76 -8.57
C ASP A 126 -23.09 7.07 -7.37
N PRO A 127 -23.57 7.28 -6.13
CA PRO A 127 -22.96 6.67 -4.95
C PRO A 127 -22.86 5.14 -4.95
N HIS A 128 -23.78 4.46 -5.68
CA HIS A 128 -23.87 2.99 -5.68
C HIS A 128 -23.68 2.35 -7.04
N VAL A 129 -23.77 3.12 -8.12
CA VAL A 129 -23.69 2.62 -9.48
C VAL A 129 -23.02 3.63 -10.39
N ARG A 130 -22.23 3.15 -11.31
CA ARG A 130 -21.74 3.93 -12.44
C ARG A 130 -22.60 3.63 -13.64
N ARG A 131 -23.05 4.68 -14.32
CA ARG A 131 -23.84 4.60 -15.52
C ARG A 131 -23.07 5.20 -16.66
N CYS A 132 -22.85 4.43 -17.70
CA CYS A 132 -22.29 4.90 -18.95
C CYS A 132 -23.32 4.73 -20.07
N GLY A 133 -23.41 5.69 -20.97
CA GLY A 133 -24.31 5.63 -22.07
C GLY A 133 -23.70 6.14 -23.36
N ALA A 134 -24.29 5.72 -24.46
CA ALA A 134 -23.95 6.19 -25.82
C ALA A 134 -25.20 6.43 -26.63
N VAL A 135 -25.15 7.47 -27.47
CA VAL A 135 -26.17 7.77 -28.46
C VAL A 135 -26.06 6.78 -29.61
N LEU A 136 -27.20 6.30 -30.11
CA LEU A 136 -27.31 5.50 -31.32
C LEU A 136 -27.79 6.40 -32.47
N GLN A 137 -27.06 6.38 -33.57
CA GLN A 137 -27.35 7.17 -34.76
C GLN A 137 -27.67 6.27 -35.95
N ASP A 138 -28.56 6.75 -36.84
CA ASP A 138 -28.80 6.15 -38.12
C ASP A 138 -27.76 6.59 -39.16
N GLU A 139 -27.87 6.08 -40.39
CA GLU A 139 -27.00 6.46 -41.52
C GLU A 139 -26.97 7.96 -41.83
N LEU A 140 -28.00 8.69 -41.45
CA LEU A 140 -28.12 10.12 -41.66
C LEU A 140 -27.63 10.94 -40.47
N GLY A 141 -27.04 10.28 -39.45
CA GLY A 141 -26.58 10.92 -38.21
C GLY A 141 -27.72 11.37 -37.29
N ARG A 142 -28.95 10.91 -37.47
CA ARG A 142 -30.08 11.23 -36.61
C ARG A 142 -30.07 10.30 -35.40
N THR A 143 -30.32 10.87 -34.23
CA THR A 143 -30.46 10.07 -33.01
C THR A 143 -31.72 9.23 -33.05
N VAL A 144 -31.57 7.92 -33.05
CA VAL A 144 -32.67 6.94 -33.03
C VAL A 144 -32.89 6.34 -31.64
N GLY A 145 -31.99 6.59 -30.72
CA GLY A 145 -32.06 6.08 -29.36
C GLY A 145 -30.73 6.12 -28.67
N GLY A 146 -30.54 5.25 -27.70
CA GLY A 146 -29.26 5.12 -27.02
C GLY A 146 -29.12 3.82 -26.24
N LEU A 147 -27.90 3.59 -25.79
CA LEU A 147 -27.48 2.45 -25.01
C LEU A 147 -27.05 2.93 -23.61
N ILE A 148 -27.44 2.22 -22.58
CA ILE A 148 -27.05 2.48 -21.20
C ILE A 148 -26.47 1.20 -20.62
N LEU A 149 -25.27 1.33 -20.02
CA LEU A 149 -24.57 0.33 -19.27
C LEU A 149 -24.61 0.73 -17.79
N VAL A 150 -25.08 -0.14 -16.91
CA VAL A 150 -25.09 0.06 -15.46
C VAL A 150 -24.10 -0.89 -14.82
N VAL A 151 -23.02 -0.34 -14.29
CA VAL A 151 -22.03 -1.08 -13.54
C VAL A 151 -22.26 -0.76 -12.06
N PRO A 152 -22.40 -1.77 -11.18
CA PRO A 152 -22.40 -1.47 -9.76
C PRO A 152 -21.10 -0.75 -9.47
N HIS A 153 -21.20 0.42 -8.86
CA HIS A 153 -20.03 0.91 -8.17
C HIS A 153 -19.77 -0.19 -7.16
N THR A 154 -18.87 -1.09 -7.50
CA THR A 154 -18.10 -1.71 -6.46
C THR A 154 -17.37 -0.52 -5.83
N ALA A 155 -18.12 0.31 -5.05
CA ALA A 155 -17.55 0.86 -3.88
C ALA A 155 -16.91 -0.37 -3.32
N GLN A 156 -15.68 -0.55 -3.72
CA GLN A 156 -14.81 -1.49 -3.10
C GLN A 156 -14.97 -1.12 -1.66
N ALA A 157 -16.00 -1.69 -1.05
CA ALA A 157 -15.89 -2.05 0.30
C ALA A 157 -14.68 -3.00 0.30
N TYR A 158 -13.50 -2.42 0.03
CA TYR A 158 -12.32 -2.90 0.69
C TYR A 158 -12.73 -2.83 2.14
N SER A 159 -13.50 -3.86 2.49
CA SER A 159 -13.90 -4.04 3.86
C SER A 159 -12.59 -3.87 4.60
N LEU A 160 -12.62 -3.07 5.65
CA LEU A 160 -11.47 -2.92 6.56
C LEU A 160 -10.79 -4.28 6.77
N GLN A 161 -11.57 -5.36 6.69
CA GLN A 161 -11.16 -6.77 6.72
C GLN A 161 -10.24 -7.19 5.54
N ALA A 162 -10.52 -6.79 4.30
CA ALA A 162 -9.66 -7.14 3.16
C ALA A 162 -8.34 -6.35 3.20
N TRP A 163 -8.39 -5.10 3.67
CA TRP A 163 -7.21 -4.27 3.90
C TRP A 163 -6.37 -4.84 5.05
N LEU A 164 -7.00 -5.23 6.17
CA LEU A 164 -6.34 -5.89 7.29
C LEU A 164 -5.77 -7.26 6.89
N ALA A 165 -6.50 -8.07 6.13
CA ALA A 165 -6.04 -9.39 5.70
C ALA A 165 -4.79 -9.33 4.82
N ARG A 166 -4.64 -8.30 3.99
CA ARG A 166 -3.46 -8.12 3.12
C ARG A 166 -2.35 -7.31 3.78
N GLY A 167 -2.68 -6.30 4.58
CA GLY A 167 -1.72 -5.43 5.25
C GLY A 167 -1.12 -6.01 6.52
N LEU A 168 -1.87 -6.85 7.25
CA LEU A 168 -1.43 -7.43 8.51
C LEU A 168 -0.17 -8.31 8.39
N PRO A 169 -0.04 -9.23 7.40
CA PRO A 169 1.16 -10.03 7.25
C PRO A 169 2.39 -9.20 6.86
N THR A 170 2.23 -8.17 6.04
CA THR A 170 3.34 -7.29 5.65
C THR A 170 3.82 -6.43 6.82
N LEU A 171 2.89 -5.90 7.61
CA LEU A 171 3.20 -5.18 8.86
C LEU A 171 3.87 -6.10 9.89
N ALA A 172 3.38 -7.32 10.06
CA ALA A 172 3.98 -8.30 10.97
C ALA A 172 5.42 -8.65 10.57
N LEU A 173 5.68 -8.87 9.28
CA LEU A 173 7.03 -9.09 8.77
C LEU A 173 7.95 -7.89 8.97
N ALA A 174 7.45 -6.67 8.75
CA ALA A 174 8.23 -5.45 8.97
C ALA A 174 8.59 -5.27 10.45
N VAL A 175 7.64 -5.48 11.35
CA VAL A 175 7.88 -5.43 12.81
C VAL A 175 8.88 -6.51 13.23
N LEU A 176 8.74 -7.74 12.72
CA LEU A 176 9.67 -8.82 12.99
C LEU A 176 11.09 -8.48 12.51
N ALA A 177 11.24 -7.95 11.31
CA ALA A 177 12.54 -7.53 10.77
C ALA A 177 13.20 -6.44 11.64
N VAL A 178 12.44 -5.45 12.10
CA VAL A 178 12.94 -4.40 12.99
C VAL A 178 13.36 -4.97 14.35
N LEU A 179 12.57 -5.92 14.91
CA LEU A 179 12.92 -6.59 16.16
C LEU A 179 14.19 -7.42 16.03
N VAL A 180 14.34 -8.19 14.97
CA VAL A 180 15.54 -9.00 14.72
C VAL A 180 16.76 -8.11 14.52
N ALA A 181 16.65 -7.03 13.74
CA ALA A 181 17.73 -6.06 13.55
C ALA A 181 18.11 -5.36 14.88
N GLY A 182 17.12 -4.97 15.68
CA GLY A 182 17.32 -4.35 16.99
C GLY A 182 18.02 -5.28 17.98
N LEU A 183 17.55 -6.53 18.08
CA LEU A 183 18.19 -7.55 18.94
C LEU A 183 19.61 -7.88 18.47
N GLY A 184 19.82 -7.98 17.16
CA GLY A 184 21.15 -8.18 16.57
C GLY A 184 22.10 -7.03 16.88
N ALA A 185 21.65 -5.79 16.75
CA ALA A 185 22.43 -4.60 17.09
C ALA A 185 22.80 -4.56 18.58
N ILE A 186 21.84 -4.87 19.48
CA ILE A 186 22.08 -4.92 20.92
C ILE A 186 23.08 -6.05 21.26
N TRP A 187 22.94 -7.21 20.63
CA TRP A 187 23.85 -8.34 20.84
C TRP A 187 25.28 -7.99 20.37
N LEU A 188 25.41 -7.37 19.19
CA LEU A 188 26.69 -6.94 18.65
C LEU A 188 27.34 -5.84 19.51
N ALA A 189 26.55 -4.87 19.95
CA ALA A 189 26.99 -3.81 20.85
C ALA A 189 27.48 -4.39 22.20
N ARG A 190 26.71 -5.33 22.79
CA ARG A 190 27.12 -6.01 24.02
C ARG A 190 28.40 -6.82 23.82
N ARG A 191 28.52 -7.53 22.69
CA ARG A 191 29.74 -8.31 22.38
C ARG A 191 30.97 -7.41 22.20
N ARG A 192 30.83 -6.25 21.54
CA ARG A 192 31.90 -5.30 21.30
C ARG A 192 32.26 -4.44 22.53
N LEU A 193 31.28 -4.11 23.38
CA LEU A 193 31.48 -3.27 24.56
C LEU A 193 31.92 -4.07 25.82
N ARG A 194 31.67 -5.39 25.84
CA ARG A 194 32.10 -6.24 26.96
C ARG A 194 33.59 -6.06 27.33
N PRO A 195 34.56 -6.12 26.39
CA PRO A 195 35.96 -5.98 26.75
C PRO A 195 36.30 -4.61 27.32
N PHE A 196 35.62 -3.53 26.88
CA PHE A 196 35.85 -2.17 27.44
C PHE A 196 35.27 -2.00 28.83
N LEU A 197 34.11 -2.59 29.10
CA LEU A 197 33.51 -2.57 30.45
C LEU A 197 34.39 -3.33 31.48
N TRP A 198 34.94 -4.48 31.04
CA TRP A 198 35.83 -5.28 31.85
C TRP A 198 37.17 -4.57 32.10
N ALA A 199 37.74 -3.95 31.07
CA ALA A 199 38.96 -3.14 31.23
C ALA A 199 38.77 -2.01 32.28
N GLY A 200 37.60 -1.36 32.24
CA GLY A 200 37.26 -0.32 33.24
C GLY A 200 37.11 -0.83 34.67
N MET A 201 36.58 -2.05 34.88
CA MET A 201 36.49 -2.68 36.23
C MET A 201 37.86 -3.13 36.75
N ILE A 202 38.72 -3.65 35.89
CA ILE A 202 40.11 -4.02 36.25
C ILE A 202 40.89 -2.79 36.73
N LEU A 203 40.75 -1.64 36.07
CA LEU A 203 41.40 -0.38 36.44
C LEU A 203 40.89 0.19 37.77
N LYS A 204 39.66 -0.14 38.18
CA LYS A 204 39.08 0.22 39.48
C LYS A 204 39.43 -0.76 40.61
N GLY A 205 40.14 -1.83 40.34
CA GLY A 205 40.51 -2.85 41.33
C GLY A 205 39.39 -3.83 41.72
N GLU A 206 38.26 -3.81 41.06
CA GLU A 206 37.08 -4.63 41.34
C GLU A 206 36.97 -5.86 40.42
N ALA A 207 38.10 -6.41 39.96
CA ALA A 207 38.04 -7.44 38.93
C ALA A 207 37.76 -8.85 39.49
N PRO A 208 36.74 -9.55 39.02
CA PRO A 208 36.62 -11.01 39.17
C PRO A 208 37.69 -11.71 38.32
N ALA A 209 38.05 -12.94 38.70
CA ALA A 209 39.01 -13.77 37.96
C ALA A 209 38.53 -14.02 36.52
N LEU A 210 39.13 -13.39 35.53
CA LEU A 210 38.79 -13.46 34.14
C LEU A 210 39.87 -14.14 33.32
N ASP A 211 39.41 -14.75 32.25
CA ASP A 211 40.23 -15.44 31.24
C ASP A 211 41.16 -14.44 30.51
N ASP A 212 42.46 -14.59 30.68
CA ASP A 212 43.54 -13.75 30.11
C ASP A 212 43.69 -13.81 28.60
N ARG A 213 42.74 -14.49 27.91
CA ARG A 213 42.78 -14.66 26.43
C ARG A 213 42.42 -13.41 25.67
N ASP A 214 41.82 -12.40 26.28
CA ASP A 214 41.48 -11.17 25.59
C ASP A 214 42.66 -10.16 25.71
N PRO A 215 43.27 -9.71 24.60
CA PRO A 215 44.44 -8.83 24.59
C PRO A 215 44.19 -7.49 25.28
N LEU A 216 42.95 -7.01 25.31
CA LEU A 216 42.59 -5.77 26.01
C LEU A 216 42.55 -5.96 27.54
N VAL A 217 42.09 -7.12 27.99
CA VAL A 217 42.07 -7.45 29.44
C VAL A 217 43.51 -7.61 29.91
N ALA A 218 44.35 -8.29 29.15
CA ALA A 218 45.79 -8.45 29.49
C ALA A 218 46.54 -7.11 29.46
N ALA A 219 46.22 -6.19 28.57
CA ALA A 219 46.79 -4.86 28.54
C ALA A 219 46.34 -3.99 29.74
N ALA A 220 45.06 -4.04 30.09
CA ALA A 220 44.52 -3.31 31.26
C ALA A 220 45.10 -3.81 32.58
N ARG A 221 45.29 -5.13 32.72
CA ARG A 221 45.95 -5.73 33.91
C ARG A 221 47.38 -5.26 34.04
N ARG A 222 48.17 -5.31 32.96
CA ARG A 222 49.55 -4.80 32.95
C ARG A 222 49.63 -3.32 33.28
N ALA A 223 48.67 -2.50 32.82
CA ALA A 223 48.61 -1.10 33.15
C ALA A 223 48.26 -0.86 34.62
N SER A 224 47.35 -1.62 35.24
CA SER A 224 47.00 -1.50 36.67
C SER A 224 48.13 -1.97 37.56
N GLU A 225 48.86 -3.03 37.20
CA GLU A 225 50.03 -3.51 37.92
C GLU A 225 51.16 -2.45 37.92
N ARG A 226 51.42 -1.81 36.77
CA ARG A 226 52.37 -0.71 36.69
C ARG A 226 51.97 0.49 37.54
N HIS A 227 50.68 0.82 37.54
CA HIS A 227 50.17 1.93 38.34
C HIS A 227 50.34 1.66 39.85
N LEU A 228 50.01 0.44 40.31
CA LEU A 228 50.23 0.03 41.72
C LEU A 228 51.71 0.03 42.07
N ALA A 229 52.60 -0.46 41.21
CA ALA A 229 54.03 -0.44 41.43
C ALA A 229 54.56 1.00 41.56
N ASN A 230 54.11 1.93 40.72
CA ASN A 230 54.44 3.34 40.80
C ASN A 230 53.98 4.01 42.09
N LEU A 231 52.74 3.72 42.54
CA LEU A 231 52.21 4.21 43.79
C LEU A 231 53.04 3.73 45.01
N GLN A 232 53.45 2.45 44.99
CA GLN A 232 54.33 1.89 46.03
C GLN A 232 55.74 2.53 46.02
N ALA A 233 56.26 2.83 44.82
CA ALA A 233 57.55 3.52 44.71
C ALA A 233 57.48 4.94 45.25
N LEU A 234 56.40 5.69 44.94
CA LEU A 234 56.17 7.02 45.45
C LEU A 234 55.94 7.01 46.98
N GLY A 235 55.26 5.98 47.50
CA GLY A 235 55.12 5.79 48.96
C GLY A 235 56.44 5.60 49.66
N ARG A 236 57.37 4.80 49.09
CA ARG A 236 58.71 4.61 49.63
C ARG A 236 59.57 5.89 49.58
N GLN A 237 59.49 6.64 48.48
CA GLN A 237 60.20 7.93 48.41
C GLN A 237 59.67 8.94 49.44
N ARG A 238 58.36 8.99 49.69
CA ARG A 238 57.80 9.84 50.73
C ARG A 238 58.25 9.44 52.11
N GLN A 239 58.40 8.16 52.39
CA GLN A 239 58.91 7.68 53.70
C GLN A 239 60.35 8.05 53.87
N GLN A 240 61.18 7.87 52.87
CA GLN A 240 62.57 8.28 52.89
C GLN A 240 62.77 9.79 53.10
N MET A 241 61.96 10.64 52.49
CA MET A 241 61.99 12.08 52.71
C MET A 241 61.57 12.45 54.12
N LYS A 242 60.60 11.75 54.71
CA LYS A 242 60.19 11.97 56.10
C LYS A 242 61.27 11.57 57.14
N GLU A 243 62.05 10.52 56.82
CA GLU A 243 63.15 10.07 57.65
C GLU A 243 64.31 11.05 57.60
N LEU A 244 64.56 11.71 56.47
CA LEU A 244 65.56 12.75 56.32
C LEU A 244 65.16 14.04 57.03
N ASP A 245 63.88 14.41 57.05
CA ASP A 245 63.33 15.62 57.70
C ASP A 245 63.30 15.49 59.25
N HIS A 246 63.47 14.27 59.77
CA HIS A 246 63.56 14.02 61.24
C HIS A 246 64.96 13.81 61.75
N ALA A 247 65.99 13.86 60.86
CA ALA A 247 67.39 13.67 61.22
C ALA A 247 68.18 14.98 61.32
N ASP A 248 67.57 16.15 61.07
CA ASP A 248 68.04 17.48 61.32
C ASP A 248 67.35 18.02 62.62
#